data_381a6a9ef25bc7828db1b9876be94bfb
#
_entry.id   381a6a9ef25bc7828db1b9876be94bfb
#
_cell.length_a   1.000
_cell.length_b   1.000
_cell.length_c   1.000
_cell.angle_alpha   90.00
_cell.angle_beta   90.00
_cell.angle_gamma   90.00
#
_symmetry.space_group_name_H-M   'P 1'
#
loop_
_entity.id
_entity.type
_entity.pdbx_description
1 polymer ?
#
loop_
_entity_poly.entity_id
_entity_poly.type
_entity_poly.pdbx_seq_one_letter_code
_entity_poly.pdbx_strand_id
1 'polypeptide(L)'
;IADCNAFFKQIGRNNVVFEIADLTVFSNPDTYDMILSVDVMEHILEDEKVFVNFYDSLTQKGMLLISTPSDQGGSDVHDHGEEASFIDEHVRDGYNITDIQEKLKRAGFSETKARFSYGKPGQLAWRLSMKYPIKMLNISRLFFVILPVYYLLTFPFALLFNYLDVKGDHKSGTGLIVTAIK
;
A
#
# COMPACT_ATOMS: atom_id res chain seq x y z
N ILE A 1 2.32 -14.88 -13.36
CA ILE A 1 3.33 -15.46 -12.46
C ILE A 1 4.39 -16.23 -13.24
N ALA A 2 4.03 -17.14 -14.17
CA ALA A 2 4.99 -17.88 -14.98
C ALA A 2 5.97 -16.95 -15.72
N ASP A 3 5.45 -15.90 -16.36
CA ASP A 3 6.27 -14.90 -17.07
C ASP A 3 7.21 -14.13 -16.13
N CYS A 4 6.76 -13.79 -14.93
CA CYS A 4 7.61 -13.13 -13.94
C CYS A 4 8.76 -14.03 -13.52
N ASN A 5 8.49 -15.28 -13.18
CA ASN A 5 9.52 -16.25 -12.84
C ASN A 5 10.50 -16.49 -14.00
N ALA A 6 10.00 -16.60 -15.24
CA ALA A 6 10.84 -16.76 -16.44
C ALA A 6 11.73 -15.54 -16.66
N PHE A 7 11.19 -14.32 -16.52
CA PHE A 7 11.96 -13.09 -16.65
C PHE A 7 13.08 -12.99 -15.62
N PHE A 8 12.79 -13.22 -14.33
CA PHE A 8 13.80 -13.14 -13.28
C PHE A 8 14.91 -14.20 -13.45
N LYS A 9 14.54 -15.39 -13.89
CA LYS A 9 15.52 -16.44 -14.25
C LYS A 9 16.41 -16.02 -15.44
N GLN A 10 15.81 -15.40 -16.46
CA GLN A 10 16.54 -14.93 -17.65
C GLN A 10 17.58 -13.86 -17.31
N ILE A 11 17.30 -12.97 -16.37
CA ILE A 11 18.25 -11.93 -15.91
C ILE A 11 19.18 -12.43 -14.79
N GLY A 12 19.23 -13.74 -14.52
CA GLY A 12 20.13 -14.36 -13.54
C GLY A 12 19.75 -14.14 -12.07
N ARG A 13 18.50 -13.76 -11.78
CA ARG A 13 17.97 -13.56 -10.42
C ARG A 13 17.22 -14.80 -9.95
N ASN A 14 17.94 -15.88 -9.63
CA ASN A 14 17.35 -17.16 -9.23
C ASN A 14 16.83 -17.17 -7.77
N ASN A 15 17.09 -16.13 -7.01
CA ASN A 15 16.64 -15.98 -5.62
C ASN A 15 15.28 -15.26 -5.49
N VAL A 16 14.58 -15.03 -6.60
CA VAL A 16 13.25 -14.43 -6.63
C VAL A 16 12.26 -15.47 -7.13
N VAL A 17 11.18 -15.68 -6.37
CA VAL A 17 10.10 -16.63 -6.69
C VAL A 17 8.77 -15.90 -6.60
N PHE A 18 7.93 -16.08 -7.61
CA PHE A 18 6.56 -15.59 -7.64
C PHE A 18 5.62 -16.78 -7.55
N GLU A 19 4.69 -16.74 -6.62
CA GLU A 19 3.70 -17.79 -6.42
C GLU A 19 2.31 -17.21 -6.10
N ILE A 20 1.28 -18.03 -6.28
CA ILE A 20 -0.09 -17.69 -5.88
C ILE A 20 -0.31 -18.32 -4.51
N ALA A 21 -0.78 -17.52 -3.56
CA ALA A 21 -1.11 -18.00 -2.23
C ALA A 21 -2.39 -17.33 -1.72
N ASP A 22 -3.21 -18.09 -1.03
CA ASP A 22 -4.30 -17.56 -0.21
C ASP A 22 -3.76 -17.26 1.19
N LEU A 23 -3.67 -15.97 1.53
CA LEU A 23 -3.09 -15.51 2.80
C LEU A 23 -3.90 -15.98 4.02
N THR A 24 -5.18 -16.34 3.84
CA THR A 24 -6.00 -16.83 4.95
C THR A 24 -5.61 -18.23 5.41
N VAL A 25 -4.86 -18.96 4.59
CA VAL A 25 -4.37 -20.34 4.89
C VAL A 25 -2.87 -20.48 4.74
N PHE A 26 -2.20 -19.51 4.12
CA PHE A 26 -0.76 -19.53 3.91
C PHE A 26 -0.02 -19.28 5.23
N SER A 27 0.83 -20.21 5.62
CA SER A 27 1.75 -20.06 6.74
C SER A 27 3.00 -20.90 6.50
N ASN A 28 4.17 -20.26 6.63
CA ASN A 28 5.48 -20.91 6.61
C ASN A 28 6.19 -20.58 7.92
N PRO A 29 6.06 -21.38 8.97
CA PRO A 29 6.55 -21.05 10.30
C PRO A 29 8.05 -20.69 10.34
N ASP A 30 8.39 -19.60 11.04
CA ASP A 30 9.75 -19.12 11.32
C ASP A 30 10.67 -19.04 10.06
N THR A 31 10.09 -18.61 8.93
CA THR A 31 10.79 -18.64 7.63
C THR A 31 11.30 -17.26 7.18
N TYR A 32 10.54 -16.19 7.47
CA TYR A 32 10.81 -14.87 6.90
C TYR A 32 11.35 -13.90 7.95
N ASP A 33 12.42 -13.18 7.62
CA ASP A 33 12.93 -12.09 8.47
C ASP A 33 12.11 -10.81 8.30
N MET A 34 11.42 -10.68 7.15
CA MET A 34 10.54 -9.55 6.85
C MET A 34 9.37 -9.99 5.98
N ILE A 35 8.19 -9.50 6.31
CA ILE A 35 6.99 -9.57 5.47
C ILE A 35 6.56 -8.15 5.13
N LEU A 36 6.33 -7.89 3.83
CA LEU A 36 5.82 -6.62 3.31
C LEU A 36 4.45 -6.84 2.68
N SER A 37 3.45 -6.13 3.17
CA SER A 37 2.08 -6.12 2.64
C SER A 37 1.75 -4.69 2.17
N VAL A 38 1.44 -4.51 0.89
CA VAL A 38 1.13 -3.21 0.29
C VAL A 38 -0.19 -3.30 -0.44
N ASP A 39 -1.17 -2.53 0.01
CA ASP A 39 -2.52 -2.43 -0.57
C ASP A 39 -3.15 -3.82 -0.80
N VAL A 40 -3.16 -4.66 0.26
CA VAL A 40 -3.69 -6.04 0.26
C VAL A 40 -4.72 -6.22 1.37
N MET A 41 -4.43 -5.73 2.57
CA MET A 41 -5.21 -6.08 3.76
C MET A 41 -6.63 -5.50 3.74
N GLU A 42 -6.86 -4.41 3.02
CA GLU A 42 -8.18 -3.81 2.81
C GLU A 42 -9.14 -4.69 2.00
N HIS A 43 -8.61 -5.64 1.24
CA HIS A 43 -9.38 -6.61 0.44
C HIS A 43 -9.71 -7.90 1.19
N ILE A 44 -9.15 -8.13 2.39
CA ILE A 44 -9.27 -9.40 3.13
C ILE A 44 -10.21 -9.22 4.31
N LEU A 45 -11.32 -9.95 4.30
CA LEU A 45 -12.32 -9.92 5.39
C LEU A 45 -11.76 -10.51 6.68
N GLU A 46 -11.10 -11.68 6.60
CA GLU A 46 -10.50 -12.41 7.72
C GLU A 46 -9.07 -11.93 8.03
N ASP A 47 -8.88 -10.62 8.14
CA ASP A 47 -7.56 -10.00 8.31
C ASP A 47 -6.82 -10.45 9.58
N GLU A 48 -7.55 -10.69 10.69
CA GLU A 48 -6.93 -11.17 11.94
C GLU A 48 -6.27 -12.54 11.75
N LYS A 49 -6.87 -13.41 10.95
CA LYS A 49 -6.29 -14.72 10.61
C LYS A 49 -5.00 -14.57 9.80
N VAL A 50 -4.99 -13.61 8.86
CA VAL A 50 -3.79 -13.30 8.08
C VAL A 50 -2.69 -12.73 8.97
N PHE A 51 -3.01 -11.87 9.94
CA PHE A 51 -2.03 -11.36 10.90
C PHE A 51 -1.41 -12.48 11.75
N VAL A 52 -2.19 -13.48 12.16
CA VAL A 52 -1.66 -14.67 12.84
C VAL A 52 -0.73 -15.46 11.91
N ASN A 53 -1.13 -15.69 10.65
CA ASN A 53 -0.31 -16.38 9.67
C ASN A 53 1.01 -15.65 9.39
N PHE A 54 0.98 -14.32 9.34
CA PHE A 54 2.18 -13.49 9.20
C PHE A 54 3.08 -13.60 10.44
N TYR A 55 2.48 -13.55 11.65
CA TYR A 55 3.22 -13.72 12.89
C TYR A 55 3.92 -15.09 12.93
N ASP A 56 3.21 -16.17 12.64
CA ASP A 56 3.76 -17.52 12.62
C ASP A 56 4.90 -17.66 11.61
N SER A 57 4.75 -17.04 10.44
CA SER A 57 5.70 -17.11 9.33
C SER A 57 6.98 -16.30 9.55
N LEU A 58 6.96 -15.31 10.42
CA LEU A 58 8.15 -14.51 10.75
C LEU A 58 9.09 -15.27 11.69
N THR A 59 10.39 -15.07 11.50
CA THR A 59 11.44 -15.47 12.45
C THR A 59 11.35 -14.63 13.72
N GLN A 60 12.03 -15.08 14.79
CA GLN A 60 12.16 -14.28 16.03
C GLN A 60 12.82 -12.93 15.72
N LYS A 61 12.19 -11.83 16.16
CA LYS A 61 12.53 -10.44 15.82
C LYS A 61 12.31 -10.07 14.35
N GLY A 62 11.64 -10.93 13.57
CA GLY A 62 11.21 -10.63 12.24
C GLY A 62 10.19 -9.47 12.21
N MET A 63 10.16 -8.73 11.13
CA MET A 63 9.37 -7.51 10.98
C MET A 63 8.25 -7.68 9.96
N LEU A 64 7.04 -7.30 10.34
CA LEU A 64 5.92 -7.04 9.43
C LEU A 64 5.85 -5.55 9.12
N LEU A 65 5.79 -5.20 7.84
CA LEU A 65 5.54 -3.84 7.35
C LEU A 65 4.28 -3.86 6.49
N ILE A 66 3.28 -3.07 6.88
CA ILE A 66 2.02 -2.92 6.14
C ILE A 66 1.91 -1.49 5.64
N SER A 67 1.55 -1.35 4.36
CA SER A 67 1.04 -0.12 3.76
C SER A 67 -0.39 -0.37 3.32
N THR A 68 -1.34 0.43 3.79
CA THR A 68 -2.77 0.25 3.55
C THR A 68 -3.50 1.59 3.63
N PRO A 69 -4.69 1.76 3.03
CA PRO A 69 -5.52 2.92 3.26
C PRO A 69 -5.90 3.10 4.73
N SER A 70 -6.06 4.35 5.15
CA SER A 70 -6.60 4.71 6.47
C SER A 70 -8.10 4.99 6.38
N ASP A 71 -8.79 4.88 7.50
CA ASP A 71 -10.21 5.26 7.65
C ASP A 71 -10.47 6.77 7.52
N GLN A 72 -9.40 7.58 7.41
CA GLN A 72 -9.48 9.03 7.22
C GLN A 72 -9.34 9.44 5.74
N GLY A 73 -9.17 8.48 4.84
CA GLY A 73 -9.07 8.66 3.41
C GLY A 73 -10.33 8.23 2.72
N GLY A 74 -11.16 9.16 2.28
CA GLY A 74 -12.00 8.90 1.12
C GLY A 74 -11.09 8.94 -0.11
N SER A 75 -11.20 7.97 -1.03
CA SER A 75 -10.56 8.13 -2.32
C SER A 75 -11.22 9.37 -2.96
N ASP A 76 -10.43 10.42 -3.16
CA ASP A 76 -10.83 11.62 -3.93
C ASP A 76 -11.25 11.27 -5.39
N VAL A 77 -11.43 10.00 -5.69
CA VAL A 77 -11.85 9.44 -6.98
C VAL A 77 -13.38 9.27 -7.03
N HIS A 78 -14.07 9.27 -5.88
CA HIS A 78 -15.52 9.27 -5.85
C HIS A 78 -16.09 10.67 -6.07
N ASP A 79 -16.20 11.09 -7.32
CA ASP A 79 -17.30 11.95 -7.75
C ASP A 79 -18.52 11.02 -7.86
N HIS A 80 -19.52 11.27 -7.05
CA HIS A 80 -20.81 10.58 -7.04
C HIS A 80 -21.41 10.55 -8.46
N GLY A 81 -21.27 9.46 -9.19
CA GLY A 81 -22.01 9.28 -10.44
C GLY A 81 -21.44 8.41 -11.53
N GLU A 82 -20.27 7.79 -11.42
CA GLU A 82 -19.74 6.92 -12.47
C GLU A 82 -19.41 5.51 -11.99
N GLU A 83 -19.76 4.55 -12.86
CA GLU A 83 -19.76 3.10 -12.69
C GLU A 83 -18.43 2.52 -12.17
N ALA A 84 -18.56 1.48 -11.35
CA ALA A 84 -17.55 0.49 -10.96
C ALA A 84 -16.14 1.06 -10.75
N SER A 85 -15.88 1.61 -9.59
CA SER A 85 -14.55 1.98 -9.18
C SER A 85 -13.76 0.72 -8.78
N PHE A 86 -12.44 0.74 -8.95
CA PHE A 86 -11.50 -0.25 -8.40
C PHE A 86 -11.69 -0.53 -6.89
N ILE A 87 -12.57 0.19 -6.25
CA ILE A 87 -12.86 0.18 -4.81
C ILE A 87 -14.00 -0.78 -4.45
N ASP A 88 -14.78 -1.25 -5.41
CA ASP A 88 -15.85 -2.24 -5.18
C ASP A 88 -15.29 -3.59 -4.67
N GLU A 89 -13.98 -3.81 -4.77
CA GLU A 89 -13.27 -4.98 -4.24
C GLU A 89 -12.78 -4.78 -2.79
N HIS A 90 -12.87 -3.58 -2.23
CA HIS A 90 -12.50 -3.34 -0.85
C HIS A 90 -13.60 -3.85 0.10
N VAL A 91 -13.22 -4.69 1.06
CA VAL A 91 -14.12 -5.12 2.15
C VAL A 91 -14.19 -4.07 3.27
N ARG A 92 -13.30 -3.05 3.21
CA ARG A 92 -13.26 -1.92 4.15
C ARG A 92 -12.66 -0.68 3.49
N ASP A 93 -13.14 0.51 3.86
CA ASP A 93 -12.66 1.80 3.34
C ASP A 93 -11.23 2.17 3.79
N GLY A 94 -10.63 1.37 4.66
CA GLY A 94 -9.32 1.55 5.24
C GLY A 94 -9.29 1.13 6.71
N TYR A 95 -8.12 1.25 7.33
CA TYR A 95 -7.93 0.88 8.74
C TYR A 95 -7.92 2.09 9.66
N ASN A 96 -8.57 1.94 10.81
CA ASN A 96 -8.32 2.79 11.95
C ASN A 96 -6.95 2.46 12.55
N ILE A 97 -6.15 3.48 12.86
CA ILE A 97 -4.78 3.32 13.34
C ILE A 97 -4.69 2.55 14.66
N THR A 98 -5.66 2.73 15.55
CA THR A 98 -5.71 2.02 16.84
C THR A 98 -6.17 0.58 16.66
N ASP A 99 -7.22 0.36 15.84
CA ASP A 99 -7.78 -0.97 15.59
C ASP A 99 -6.74 -1.92 14.97
N ILE A 100 -6.00 -1.48 13.94
CA ILE A 100 -4.97 -2.33 13.33
C ILE A 100 -3.85 -2.69 14.31
N GLN A 101 -3.44 -1.75 15.17
CA GLN A 101 -2.43 -2.03 16.19
C GLN A 101 -2.93 -3.03 17.22
N GLU A 102 -4.21 -2.96 17.64
CA GLU A 102 -4.82 -3.90 18.56
C GLU A 102 -4.94 -5.30 17.94
N LYS A 103 -5.35 -5.41 16.68
CA LYS A 103 -5.40 -6.67 15.93
C LYS A 103 -4.02 -7.33 15.86
N LEU A 104 -2.97 -6.56 15.54
CA LEU A 104 -1.60 -7.06 15.50
C LEU A 104 -1.11 -7.54 16.87
N LYS A 105 -1.45 -6.83 17.96
CA LYS A 105 -1.13 -7.27 19.31
C LYS A 105 -1.85 -8.57 19.67
N ARG A 106 -3.14 -8.71 19.27
CA ARG A 106 -3.88 -9.98 19.47
C ARG A 106 -3.27 -11.13 18.67
N ALA A 107 -2.69 -10.86 17.50
CA ALA A 107 -1.98 -11.86 16.71
C ALA A 107 -0.62 -12.28 17.33
N GLY A 108 -0.12 -11.56 18.36
CA GLY A 108 1.09 -11.93 19.09
C GLY A 108 2.28 -10.98 18.94
N PHE A 109 2.18 -9.95 18.08
CA PHE A 109 3.28 -9.00 17.88
C PHE A 109 3.60 -8.21 19.15
N SER A 110 4.89 -8.18 19.52
CA SER A 110 5.38 -7.56 20.76
C SER A 110 5.43 -6.04 20.70
N GLU A 111 5.81 -5.49 19.54
CA GLU A 111 5.88 -4.05 19.27
C GLU A 111 5.09 -3.71 18.02
N THR A 112 4.23 -2.70 18.13
CA THR A 112 3.47 -2.17 16.99
C THR A 112 3.62 -0.66 16.93
N LYS A 113 4.03 -0.14 15.78
CA LYS A 113 4.10 1.30 15.50
C LYS A 113 3.31 1.58 14.24
N ALA A 114 2.48 2.61 14.28
CA ALA A 114 1.70 3.04 13.13
C ALA A 114 1.79 4.54 12.96
N ARG A 115 1.82 5.00 11.71
CA ARG A 115 1.79 6.42 11.37
C ARG A 115 0.95 6.65 10.13
N PHE A 116 0.36 7.82 10.04
CA PHE A 116 -0.30 8.25 8.82
C PHE A 116 0.72 8.55 7.72
N SER A 117 0.38 8.19 6.50
CA SER A 117 1.02 8.59 5.27
C SER A 117 0.03 9.35 4.38
N TYR A 118 0.51 9.95 3.30
CA TYR A 118 -0.31 10.82 2.47
C TYR A 118 -1.03 11.90 3.28
N GLY A 119 -0.30 12.61 4.15
CA GLY A 119 -0.76 13.85 4.76
C GLY A 119 -0.95 14.95 3.71
N LYS A 120 -1.08 16.22 4.12
CA LYS A 120 -1.29 17.32 3.17
C LYS A 120 -0.26 17.39 2.04
N PRO A 121 1.07 17.24 2.29
CA PRO A 121 2.07 17.23 1.22
C PRO A 121 1.91 16.04 0.29
N GLY A 122 1.73 14.83 0.84
CA GLY A 122 1.56 13.60 0.05
C GLY A 122 0.33 13.63 -0.84
N GLN A 123 -0.80 14.14 -0.33
CA GLN A 123 -2.01 14.34 -1.14
C GLN A 123 -1.76 15.31 -2.31
N LEU A 124 -1.00 16.39 -2.08
CA LEU A 124 -0.66 17.31 -3.17
C LEU A 124 0.27 16.66 -4.20
N ALA A 125 1.26 15.90 -3.74
CA ALA A 125 2.14 15.13 -4.61
C ALA A 125 1.33 14.15 -5.47
N TRP A 126 0.42 13.41 -4.86
CA TRP A 126 -0.46 12.46 -5.56
C TRP A 126 -1.38 13.13 -6.58
N ARG A 127 -1.96 14.29 -6.23
CA ARG A 127 -2.78 15.08 -7.17
C ARG A 127 -1.97 15.51 -8.39
N LEU A 128 -0.74 15.97 -8.21
CA LEU A 128 0.14 16.38 -9.31
C LEU A 128 0.62 15.20 -10.15
N SER A 129 1.00 14.09 -9.52
CA SER A 129 1.61 12.96 -10.23
C SER A 129 0.60 11.97 -10.81
N MET A 130 -0.61 11.86 -10.26
CA MET A 130 -1.60 10.85 -10.63
C MET A 130 -2.96 11.45 -11.01
N LYS A 131 -3.60 12.19 -10.10
CA LYS A 131 -5.00 12.63 -10.29
C LYS A 131 -5.18 13.50 -11.53
N TYR A 132 -4.35 14.53 -11.72
CA TYR A 132 -4.48 15.43 -12.86
C TYR A 132 -4.12 14.75 -14.19
N PRO A 133 -3.02 13.99 -14.32
CA PRO A 133 -2.73 13.20 -15.50
C PRO A 133 -3.85 12.24 -15.90
N ILE A 134 -4.43 11.50 -14.94
CA ILE A 134 -5.55 10.60 -15.20
C ILE A 134 -6.77 11.39 -15.73
N LYS A 135 -7.14 12.50 -15.06
CA LYS A 135 -8.24 13.36 -15.53
C LYS A 135 -7.99 13.91 -16.94
N MET A 136 -6.76 14.34 -17.25
CA MET A 136 -6.40 14.80 -18.60
C MET A 136 -6.60 13.71 -19.64
N LEU A 137 -6.15 12.49 -19.38
CA LEU A 137 -6.29 11.35 -20.29
C LEU A 137 -7.74 10.91 -20.46
N ASN A 138 -8.57 11.02 -19.43
CA ASN A 138 -10.01 10.73 -19.50
C ASN A 138 -10.76 11.75 -20.39
N ILE A 139 -10.28 13.01 -20.44
CA ILE A 139 -10.86 14.01 -21.35
C ILE A 139 -10.47 13.71 -22.80
N SER A 140 -9.20 13.43 -23.08
CA SER A 140 -8.73 13.11 -24.43
C SER A 140 -7.38 12.40 -24.43
N ARG A 141 -7.26 11.37 -25.27
CA ARG A 141 -5.99 10.67 -25.51
C ARG A 141 -4.90 11.59 -26.11
N LEU A 142 -5.25 12.72 -26.69
CA LEU A 142 -4.28 13.71 -27.18
C LEU A 142 -3.40 14.28 -26.05
N PHE A 143 -3.86 14.23 -24.81
CA PHE A 143 -3.04 14.63 -23.66
C PHE A 143 -1.79 13.77 -23.46
N PHE A 144 -1.69 12.56 -24.04
CA PHE A 144 -0.43 11.80 -24.06
C PHE A 144 0.75 12.59 -24.61
N VAL A 145 0.51 13.49 -25.59
CA VAL A 145 1.56 14.33 -26.18
C VAL A 145 2.00 15.43 -25.20
N ILE A 146 1.09 15.89 -24.33
CA ILE A 146 1.32 16.98 -23.38
C ILE A 146 1.95 16.46 -22.08
N LEU A 147 1.66 15.21 -21.69
CA LEU A 147 2.12 14.63 -20.42
C LEU A 147 3.64 14.72 -20.19
N PRO A 148 4.54 14.52 -21.16
CA PRO A 148 5.97 14.67 -20.93
C PRO A 148 6.34 16.08 -20.47
N VAL A 149 5.76 17.11 -21.08
CA VAL A 149 5.98 18.52 -20.69
C VAL A 149 5.36 18.79 -19.31
N TYR A 150 4.15 18.29 -19.07
CA TYR A 150 3.50 18.39 -17.78
C TYR A 150 4.36 17.79 -16.66
N TYR A 151 4.87 16.57 -16.84
CA TYR A 151 5.72 15.92 -15.84
C TYR A 151 7.06 16.61 -15.68
N LEU A 152 7.67 17.13 -16.75
CA LEU A 152 8.89 17.90 -16.65
C LEU A 152 8.73 19.09 -15.67
N LEU A 153 7.57 19.74 -15.69
CA LEU A 153 7.27 20.89 -14.85
C LEU A 153 6.82 20.49 -13.44
N THR A 154 6.02 19.45 -13.29
CA THR A 154 5.34 19.10 -12.02
C THR A 154 6.10 18.09 -11.18
N PHE A 155 6.89 17.21 -11.80
CA PHE A 155 7.58 16.11 -11.11
C PHE A 155 8.57 16.59 -10.02
N PRO A 156 9.37 17.66 -10.21
CA PRO A 156 10.24 18.17 -9.15
C PRO A 156 9.44 18.57 -7.89
N PHE A 157 8.28 19.18 -8.07
CA PHE A 157 7.40 19.57 -6.96
C PHE A 157 6.76 18.34 -6.31
N ALA A 158 6.30 17.36 -7.09
CA ALA A 158 5.77 16.12 -6.56
C ALA A 158 6.82 15.35 -5.73
N LEU A 159 8.08 15.29 -6.19
CA LEU A 159 9.19 14.73 -5.41
C LEU A 159 9.43 15.47 -4.11
N LEU A 160 9.45 16.82 -4.15
CA LEU A 160 9.62 17.63 -2.94
C LEU A 160 8.49 17.36 -1.93
N PHE A 161 7.24 17.37 -2.39
CA PHE A 161 6.10 17.10 -1.51
C PHE A 161 6.09 15.67 -0.95
N ASN A 162 6.46 14.66 -1.75
CA ASN A 162 6.65 13.30 -1.26
C ASN A 162 7.76 13.23 -0.21
N TYR A 163 8.87 13.90 -0.42
CA TYR A 163 9.95 13.97 0.56
C TYR A 163 9.49 14.60 1.87
N LEU A 164 8.73 15.70 1.80
CA LEU A 164 8.17 16.37 2.98
C LEU A 164 7.15 15.49 3.69
N ASP A 165 6.34 14.72 2.93
CA ASP A 165 5.37 13.77 3.49
C ASP A 165 6.07 12.63 4.25
N VAL A 166 7.08 12.02 3.63
CA VAL A 166 7.82 10.91 4.26
C VAL A 166 8.54 11.34 5.53
N LYS A 167 9.07 12.58 5.58
CA LYS A 167 9.74 13.12 6.76
C LYS A 167 8.81 13.73 7.81
N GLY A 168 7.58 14.08 7.39
CA GLY A 168 6.59 14.69 8.27
C GLY A 168 5.96 13.68 9.22
N ASP A 169 5.62 14.14 10.41
CA ASP A 169 4.74 13.42 11.32
C ASP A 169 3.31 13.96 11.15
N HIS A 170 2.41 13.12 10.66
CA HIS A 170 1.06 13.52 10.29
C HIS A 170 0.05 13.07 11.36
N LYS A 171 -0.79 13.99 11.82
CA LYS A 171 -1.92 13.69 12.70
C LYS A 171 -3.10 13.04 11.96
N SER A 172 -3.11 13.13 10.64
CA SER A 172 -4.11 12.56 9.73
C SER A 172 -3.53 12.36 8.35
N GLY A 173 -4.01 11.36 7.62
CA GLY A 173 -3.58 11.07 6.26
C GLY A 173 -4.44 9.96 5.65
N THR A 174 -4.42 9.85 4.33
CA THR A 174 -5.26 8.87 3.61
C THR A 174 -4.67 7.47 3.57
N GLY A 175 -3.43 7.30 3.99
CA GLY A 175 -2.76 6.01 4.12
C GLY A 175 -2.20 5.78 5.52
N LEU A 176 -1.90 4.53 5.83
CA LEU A 176 -1.22 4.06 7.03
C LEU A 176 0.03 3.27 6.66
N ILE A 177 1.11 3.53 7.40
CA ILE A 177 2.29 2.66 7.45
C ILE A 177 2.34 2.07 8.85
N VAL A 178 2.32 0.74 8.93
CA VAL A 178 2.34 0.00 10.19
C VAL A 178 3.52 -0.94 10.20
N THR A 179 4.29 -0.91 11.27
CA THR A 179 5.38 -1.87 11.55
C THR A 179 5.05 -2.67 12.79
N ALA A 180 5.30 -3.97 12.75
CA ALA A 180 5.12 -4.86 13.89
C ALA A 180 6.29 -5.85 13.99
N ILE A 181 6.72 -6.17 15.21
CA ILE A 181 7.85 -7.05 15.49
C ILE A 181 7.36 -8.30 16.23
N LYS A 182 7.79 -9.48 15.75
CA LYS A 182 7.56 -10.77 16.42
C LYS A 182 8.35 -10.91 17.71
#